data_67ace326985e7aba954076625dcfb506
#
_entry.id   67ace326985e7aba954076625dcfb506
#
_cell.length_a   1.000
_cell.length_b   1.000
_cell.length_c   1.000
_cell.angle_alpha   90.00
_cell.angle_beta   90.00
_cell.angle_gamma   90.00
#
_symmetry.space_group_name_H-M   'P 1'
#
loop_
_entity.id
_entity.type
_entity.pdbx_description
1 polymer ?
#
loop_
_entity_poly.entity_id
_entity_poly.type
_entity_poly.pdbx_seq_one_letter_code
_entity_poly.pdbx_strand_id
1 'polypeptide(L)'
;MSLTIGIVGLPNVGKSTLFNALTKNDVLAANYPFATIEPNVGVVGVPDPRLAVLAKIFGSERILPATVDFVDIAGIVRGASEGEGLGNKFLANIRESDAICQVIRAFQDPDVVHVDGKVSPKDDIETINTELILADLQTIEKVLPRLQKEARLKKDSAAALVATEAAQKILESGKTLFEVGFDASSLRELHLLTTKPFLYVFNVDEDELTDEPFKDTLRELVAPAEAIFLNAKIESELIGMDDEDALELLQSMGQEEPGMATLGRVGFDTLGLQTYLTAGPKEVRAWTIKKGATAPEAAGVIHTDFQRGFIKAEIVSFDDLVACGSIPEARAKGKSRIEGKEYVMQDGDVVEFRFNV
;
A
#
# COMPACT_ATOMS: atom_id res chain seq x y z
N MET A 1 5.88 -11.57 6.88
CA MET A 1 5.08 -11.53 5.65
C MET A 1 5.05 -10.09 5.21
N SER A 2 5.33 -9.81 3.94
CA SER A 2 5.13 -8.49 3.37
C SER A 2 3.63 -8.16 3.39
N LEU A 3 3.30 -6.88 3.60
CA LEU A 3 1.92 -6.41 3.45
C LEU A 3 1.63 -6.21 1.97
N THR A 4 0.42 -6.56 1.55
CA THR A 4 0.03 -6.58 0.14
C THR A 4 -1.18 -5.69 -0.13
N ILE A 5 -1.22 -5.11 -1.32
CA ILE A 5 -2.36 -4.34 -1.82
C ILE A 5 -3.00 -5.12 -2.96
N GLY A 6 -4.27 -5.46 -2.81
CA GLY A 6 -5.04 -6.12 -3.86
C GLY A 6 -5.55 -5.12 -4.89
N ILE A 7 -5.17 -5.30 -6.16
CA ILE A 7 -5.67 -4.46 -7.26
C ILE A 7 -6.98 -5.04 -7.77
N VAL A 8 -8.02 -4.23 -7.75
CA VAL A 8 -9.35 -4.58 -8.23
C VAL A 8 -9.85 -3.55 -9.26
N GLY A 9 -10.81 -3.94 -10.08
CA GLY A 9 -11.42 -3.03 -11.06
C GLY A 9 -12.40 -3.76 -11.94
N LEU A 10 -13.30 -3.02 -12.56
CA LEU A 10 -14.22 -3.55 -13.56
C LEU A 10 -13.46 -3.96 -14.83
N PRO A 11 -14.02 -4.77 -15.71
CA PRO A 11 -13.40 -5.07 -17.00
C PRO A 11 -13.12 -3.81 -17.82
N ASN A 12 -12.01 -3.81 -18.58
CA ASN A 12 -11.63 -2.75 -19.50
C ASN A 12 -11.31 -1.37 -18.88
N VAL A 13 -10.98 -1.32 -17.59
CA VAL A 13 -10.54 -0.08 -16.91
C VAL A 13 -9.03 0.20 -17.06
N GLY A 14 -8.29 -0.69 -17.70
CA GLY A 14 -6.83 -0.61 -17.83
C GLY A 14 -6.06 -1.36 -16.73
N LYS A 15 -6.75 -2.14 -15.89
CA LYS A 15 -6.12 -2.90 -14.77
C LYS A 15 -4.96 -3.78 -15.24
N SER A 16 -5.14 -4.57 -16.29
CA SER A 16 -4.09 -5.46 -16.81
C SER A 16 -2.91 -4.68 -17.41
N THR A 17 -3.17 -3.54 -18.06
CA THR A 17 -2.11 -2.66 -18.58
C THR A 17 -1.29 -2.10 -17.42
N LEU A 18 -1.96 -1.59 -16.39
CA LEU A 18 -1.32 -1.10 -15.17
C LEU A 18 -0.51 -2.21 -14.48
N PHE A 19 -1.08 -3.40 -14.32
CA PHE A 19 -0.40 -4.52 -13.68
C PHE A 19 0.81 -5.00 -14.49
N ASN A 20 0.72 -5.02 -15.83
CA ASN A 20 1.86 -5.32 -16.70
C ASN A 20 2.97 -4.27 -16.55
N ALA A 21 2.61 -3.00 -16.36
CA ALA A 21 3.56 -1.95 -16.07
C ALA A 21 4.26 -2.16 -14.70
N LEU A 22 3.51 -2.60 -13.69
CA LEU A 22 4.06 -2.96 -12.37
C LEU A 22 5.06 -4.12 -12.45
N THR A 23 4.72 -5.19 -13.18
CA THR A 23 5.53 -6.41 -13.25
C THR A 23 6.76 -6.29 -14.14
N LYS A 24 6.72 -5.41 -15.16
CA LYS A 24 7.87 -5.17 -16.03
C LYS A 24 8.93 -4.25 -15.44
N ASN A 25 8.62 -3.53 -14.38
CA ASN A 25 9.59 -2.76 -13.58
C ASN A 25 10.53 -3.67 -12.74
N ASP A 26 10.75 -4.90 -13.19
CA ASP A 26 11.53 -5.98 -12.54
C ASP A 26 13.02 -5.68 -12.29
N VAL A 27 13.53 -4.52 -12.69
CA VAL A 27 14.92 -4.09 -12.38
C VAL A 27 15.15 -4.03 -10.86
N LEU A 28 14.08 -3.81 -10.09
CA LEU A 28 14.15 -3.83 -8.62
C LEU A 28 14.09 -5.25 -8.06
N ALA A 29 13.29 -6.15 -8.63
CA ALA A 29 13.17 -7.53 -8.17
C ALA A 29 14.49 -8.33 -8.32
N ALA A 30 15.26 -8.08 -9.39
CA ALA A 30 16.56 -8.70 -9.61
C ALA A 30 17.63 -8.34 -8.55
N ASN A 31 17.46 -7.23 -7.85
CA ASN A 31 18.37 -6.77 -6.80
C ASN A 31 18.04 -7.30 -5.39
N TYR A 32 16.88 -7.96 -5.23
CA TYR A 32 16.48 -8.59 -3.97
C TYR A 32 16.81 -10.09 -3.98
N PRO A 33 17.82 -10.55 -3.25
CA PRO A 33 18.31 -11.94 -3.30
C PRO A 33 17.31 -12.99 -2.80
N PHE A 34 16.14 -12.58 -2.32
CA PHE A 34 15.07 -13.46 -1.79
C PHE A 34 13.69 -13.16 -2.37
N ALA A 35 13.58 -12.36 -3.43
CA ALA A 35 12.31 -12.15 -4.09
C ALA A 35 11.92 -13.41 -4.87
N THR A 36 11.02 -14.20 -4.32
CA THR A 36 10.28 -15.22 -5.09
C THR A 36 9.30 -14.47 -5.97
N ILE A 37 9.49 -14.54 -7.29
CA ILE A 37 8.51 -13.99 -8.25
C ILE A 37 7.29 -14.91 -8.15
N GLU A 38 6.30 -14.50 -7.35
CA GLU A 38 5.01 -15.17 -7.34
C GLU A 38 4.20 -14.71 -8.55
N PRO A 39 3.53 -15.62 -9.28
CA PRO A 39 2.65 -15.21 -10.36
C PRO A 39 1.56 -14.29 -9.82
N ASN A 40 1.29 -13.20 -10.53
CA ASN A 40 0.33 -12.15 -10.18
C ASN A 40 0.72 -11.24 -8.99
N VAL A 41 2.01 -11.12 -8.66
CA VAL A 41 2.53 -10.12 -7.74
C VAL A 41 3.43 -9.14 -8.50
N GLY A 42 3.12 -7.85 -8.40
CA GLY A 42 3.96 -6.75 -8.91
C GLY A 42 4.63 -6.04 -7.74
N VAL A 43 5.96 -5.87 -7.80
CA VAL A 43 6.73 -5.22 -6.75
C VAL A 43 7.08 -3.80 -7.19
N VAL A 44 6.65 -2.80 -6.43
CA VAL A 44 6.90 -1.38 -6.73
C VAL A 44 7.88 -0.80 -5.74
N GLY A 45 8.94 -0.17 -6.26
CA GLY A 45 9.88 0.58 -5.42
C GLY A 45 9.26 1.86 -4.89
N VAL A 46 9.56 2.18 -3.63
CA VAL A 46 9.18 3.46 -3.02
C VAL A 46 10.37 4.41 -3.18
N PRO A 47 10.25 5.45 -4.00
CA PRO A 47 11.33 6.42 -4.18
C PRO A 47 11.69 7.09 -2.85
N ASP A 48 12.98 7.05 -2.51
CA ASP A 48 13.50 7.71 -1.31
C ASP A 48 14.80 8.44 -1.64
N PRO A 49 14.78 9.78 -1.79
CA PRO A 49 15.94 10.57 -2.15
C PRO A 49 17.05 10.51 -1.09
N ARG A 50 16.72 10.15 0.16
CA ARG A 50 17.68 10.02 1.26
C ARG A 50 18.72 8.95 0.98
N LEU A 51 18.36 7.89 0.26
CA LEU A 51 19.26 6.79 -0.06
C LEU A 51 20.44 7.23 -0.91
N ALA A 52 20.21 8.06 -1.93
CA ALA A 52 21.28 8.60 -2.79
C ALA A 52 22.26 9.48 -2.02
N VAL A 53 21.75 10.27 -1.06
CA VAL A 53 22.58 11.11 -0.18
C VAL A 53 23.45 10.24 0.74
N LEU A 54 22.86 9.23 1.37
CA LEU A 54 23.61 8.30 2.23
C LEU A 54 24.62 7.49 1.44
N ALA A 55 24.29 7.05 0.22
CA ALA A 55 25.24 6.34 -0.63
C ALA A 55 26.49 7.15 -0.93
N LYS A 56 26.36 8.46 -1.12
CA LYS A 56 27.52 9.38 -1.29
C LYS A 56 28.35 9.50 0.00
N ILE A 57 27.70 9.61 1.17
CA ILE A 57 28.39 9.74 2.47
C ILE A 57 29.20 8.47 2.80
N PHE A 58 28.64 7.29 2.53
CA PHE A 58 29.26 6.01 2.89
C PHE A 58 30.08 5.37 1.75
N GLY A 59 30.02 5.94 0.53
CA GLY A 59 30.67 5.34 -0.65
C GLY A 59 30.04 4.01 -1.03
N SER A 60 28.73 3.87 -0.91
CA SER A 60 28.01 2.61 -1.06
C SER A 60 27.93 2.15 -2.51
N GLU A 61 28.13 0.85 -2.75
CA GLU A 61 28.09 0.26 -4.09
C GLU A 61 26.65 0.06 -4.62
N ARG A 62 25.67 -0.14 -3.71
CA ARG A 62 24.29 -0.43 -4.06
C ARG A 62 23.31 0.40 -3.24
N ILE A 63 22.19 0.74 -3.87
CA ILE A 63 21.04 1.42 -3.25
C ILE A 63 19.83 0.48 -3.36
N LEU A 64 19.20 0.20 -2.21
CA LEU A 64 18.04 -0.69 -2.11
C LEU A 64 16.87 0.07 -1.46
N PRO A 65 15.89 0.53 -2.25
CA PRO A 65 14.70 1.21 -1.73
C PRO A 65 13.77 0.23 -1.03
N ALA A 66 12.82 0.74 -0.26
CA ALA A 66 11.67 -0.04 0.21
C ALA A 66 10.76 -0.40 -0.96
N THR A 67 9.93 -1.42 -0.78
CA THR A 67 8.98 -1.88 -1.80
C THR A 67 7.60 -2.10 -1.23
N VAL A 68 6.59 -2.02 -2.11
CA VAL A 68 5.20 -2.42 -1.85
C VAL A 68 4.82 -3.51 -2.84
N ASP A 69 4.16 -4.54 -2.35
CA ASP A 69 3.70 -5.66 -3.15
C ASP A 69 2.23 -5.43 -3.57
N PHE A 70 1.97 -5.45 -4.87
CA PHE A 70 0.64 -5.37 -5.45
C PHE A 70 0.26 -6.74 -6.02
N VAL A 71 -0.95 -7.20 -5.70
CA VAL A 71 -1.47 -8.49 -6.15
C VAL A 71 -2.59 -8.24 -7.17
N ASP A 72 -2.46 -8.80 -8.37
CA ASP A 72 -3.55 -8.75 -9.35
C ASP A 72 -4.69 -9.66 -8.92
N ILE A 73 -5.82 -9.05 -8.60
CA ILE A 73 -7.05 -9.76 -8.32
C ILE A 73 -7.94 -9.68 -9.56
N ALA A 74 -8.42 -10.84 -10.01
CA ALA A 74 -9.29 -10.92 -11.20
C ALA A 74 -10.43 -9.89 -11.12
N GLY A 75 -10.82 -9.35 -12.28
CA GLY A 75 -11.83 -8.29 -12.34
C GLY A 75 -13.15 -8.69 -11.68
N ILE A 76 -13.75 -7.73 -10.99
CA ILE A 76 -15.07 -7.88 -10.40
C ILE A 76 -16.14 -7.77 -11.50
N VAL A 77 -17.21 -8.54 -11.38
CA VAL A 77 -18.42 -8.40 -12.15
C VAL A 77 -19.59 -8.30 -11.19
N ARG A 78 -20.65 -7.60 -11.58
CA ARG A 78 -21.89 -7.53 -10.79
C ARG A 78 -22.40 -8.92 -10.43
N GLY A 79 -22.84 -9.12 -9.19
CA GLY A 79 -23.30 -10.40 -8.67
C GLY A 79 -22.17 -11.31 -8.19
N ALA A 80 -20.96 -10.79 -8.01
CA ALA A 80 -19.83 -11.58 -7.50
C ALA A 80 -20.07 -12.10 -6.08
N SER A 81 -20.83 -11.36 -5.27
CA SER A 81 -21.22 -11.75 -3.91
C SER A 81 -22.30 -12.84 -3.85
N GLU A 82 -23.13 -12.94 -4.91
CA GLU A 82 -24.22 -13.93 -4.98
C GLU A 82 -23.84 -15.20 -5.78
N GLY A 83 -22.72 -15.15 -6.53
CA GLY A 83 -22.31 -16.20 -7.46
C GLY A 83 -21.54 -17.35 -6.83
N GLU A 84 -21.79 -18.58 -7.30
CA GLU A 84 -20.91 -19.71 -7.07
C GLU A 84 -19.69 -19.64 -8.03
N GLY A 85 -18.46 -19.80 -7.48
CA GLY A 85 -17.25 -19.96 -8.30
C GLY A 85 -16.33 -18.76 -8.36
N LEU A 86 -16.24 -18.03 -9.49
CA LEU A 86 -15.25 -16.96 -9.70
C LEU A 86 -15.38 -15.78 -8.73
N GLY A 87 -16.60 -15.37 -8.39
CA GLY A 87 -16.85 -14.30 -7.43
C GLY A 87 -16.33 -14.62 -6.04
N ASN A 88 -16.51 -15.86 -5.55
CA ASN A 88 -15.99 -16.28 -4.26
C ASN A 88 -14.46 -16.32 -4.21
N LYS A 89 -13.78 -16.70 -5.31
CA LYS A 89 -12.31 -16.61 -5.40
C LYS A 89 -11.82 -15.18 -5.37
N PHE A 90 -12.50 -14.29 -6.08
CA PHE A 90 -12.21 -12.87 -6.07
C PHE A 90 -12.26 -12.29 -4.64
N LEU A 91 -13.36 -12.52 -3.92
CA LEU A 91 -13.53 -12.05 -2.55
C LEU A 91 -12.53 -12.71 -1.57
N ALA A 92 -12.14 -13.96 -1.80
CA ALA A 92 -11.12 -14.64 -1.01
C ALA A 92 -9.74 -13.97 -1.19
N ASN A 93 -9.35 -13.65 -2.42
CA ASN A 93 -8.08 -12.96 -2.70
C ASN A 93 -8.05 -11.55 -2.07
N ILE A 94 -9.18 -10.82 -2.10
CA ILE A 94 -9.27 -9.54 -1.38
C ILE A 94 -9.11 -9.74 0.12
N ARG A 95 -9.66 -10.81 0.71
CA ARG A 95 -9.49 -11.07 2.16
C ARG A 95 -8.05 -11.26 2.57
N GLU A 96 -7.22 -11.83 1.69
CA GLU A 96 -5.80 -12.08 1.95
C GLU A 96 -4.96 -10.79 1.83
N SER A 97 -5.40 -9.79 1.08
CA SER A 97 -4.71 -8.50 0.95
C SER A 97 -4.89 -7.62 2.19
N ASP A 98 -3.93 -6.73 2.48
CA ASP A 98 -3.97 -5.81 3.61
C ASP A 98 -4.67 -4.48 3.29
N ALA A 99 -4.67 -4.07 2.02
CA ALA A 99 -5.39 -2.91 1.50
C ALA A 99 -5.98 -3.21 0.12
N ILE A 100 -6.87 -2.35 -0.37
CA ILE A 100 -7.57 -2.48 -1.65
C ILE A 100 -7.22 -1.28 -2.52
N CYS A 101 -6.69 -1.53 -3.73
CA CYS A 101 -6.48 -0.56 -4.77
C CYS A 101 -7.55 -0.71 -5.85
N GLN A 102 -8.48 0.23 -5.96
CA GLN A 102 -9.48 0.24 -7.01
C GLN A 102 -8.96 0.99 -8.23
N VAL A 103 -8.87 0.32 -9.38
CA VAL A 103 -8.56 0.95 -10.67
C VAL A 103 -9.86 1.32 -11.35
N ILE A 104 -10.03 2.61 -11.59
CA ILE A 104 -11.25 3.21 -12.12
C ILE A 104 -10.95 3.83 -13.48
N ARG A 105 -11.82 3.55 -14.46
CA ARG A 105 -11.73 4.16 -15.77
C ARG A 105 -12.29 5.58 -15.73
N ALA A 106 -11.47 6.55 -16.09
CA ALA A 106 -11.89 7.93 -16.31
C ALA A 106 -11.59 8.39 -17.76
N PHE A 107 -10.73 7.67 -18.50
CA PHE A 107 -10.40 7.93 -19.89
C PHE A 107 -11.52 7.60 -20.88
N GLN A 108 -11.55 8.30 -22.01
CA GLN A 108 -12.47 8.08 -23.11
C GLN A 108 -11.76 7.40 -24.27
N ASP A 109 -12.22 6.21 -24.66
CA ASP A 109 -11.74 5.50 -25.82
C ASP A 109 -12.91 4.79 -26.52
N PRO A 110 -13.26 5.19 -27.77
CA PRO A 110 -14.40 4.62 -28.50
C PRO A 110 -14.16 3.15 -28.89
N ASP A 111 -12.91 2.70 -28.96
CA ASP A 111 -12.56 1.33 -29.32
C ASP A 111 -12.59 0.38 -28.11
N VAL A 112 -12.64 0.93 -26.90
CA VAL A 112 -12.70 0.18 -25.64
C VAL A 112 -14.10 0.24 -25.06
N VAL A 113 -14.85 -0.86 -25.19
CA VAL A 113 -16.24 -0.94 -24.67
C VAL A 113 -16.25 -0.88 -23.15
N HIS A 114 -17.04 0.04 -22.57
CA HIS A 114 -17.32 0.03 -21.13
C HIS A 114 -18.43 -1.00 -20.82
N VAL A 115 -18.31 -1.69 -19.67
CA VAL A 115 -19.27 -2.76 -19.27
C VAL A 115 -20.71 -2.25 -19.23
N ASP A 116 -20.91 -1.03 -18.74
CA ASP A 116 -22.23 -0.39 -18.65
C ASP A 116 -22.55 0.54 -19.85
N GLY A 117 -21.71 0.50 -20.91
CA GLY A 117 -21.88 1.32 -22.12
C GLY A 117 -21.59 2.81 -21.96
N LYS A 118 -21.25 3.26 -20.76
CA LYS A 118 -20.94 4.65 -20.42
C LYS A 118 -19.82 4.68 -19.38
N VAL A 119 -18.81 5.51 -19.61
CA VAL A 119 -17.74 5.76 -18.60
C VAL A 119 -18.33 6.64 -17.48
N SER A 120 -18.34 6.13 -16.27
CA SER A 120 -18.84 6.81 -15.08
C SER A 120 -18.02 6.36 -13.85
N PRO A 121 -16.96 7.09 -13.48
CA PRO A 121 -16.14 6.76 -12.31
C PRO A 121 -16.95 6.52 -11.04
N LYS A 122 -18.00 7.32 -10.83
CA LYS A 122 -18.90 7.20 -9.69
C LYS A 122 -19.62 5.86 -9.69
N ASP A 123 -20.25 5.47 -10.82
CA ASP A 123 -21.04 4.23 -10.92
C ASP A 123 -20.14 3.00 -10.79
N ASP A 124 -18.88 3.09 -11.29
CA ASP A 124 -17.88 2.02 -11.18
C ASP A 124 -17.49 1.80 -9.72
N ILE A 125 -17.20 2.87 -8.98
CA ILE A 125 -16.87 2.83 -7.55
C ILE A 125 -18.05 2.24 -6.75
N GLU A 126 -19.27 2.74 -6.99
CA GLU A 126 -20.48 2.26 -6.32
C GLU A 126 -20.73 0.76 -6.60
N THR A 127 -20.46 0.30 -7.82
CA THR A 127 -20.59 -1.12 -8.18
C THR A 127 -19.63 -1.99 -7.38
N ILE A 128 -18.35 -1.64 -7.32
CA ILE A 128 -17.35 -2.40 -6.57
C ILE A 128 -17.67 -2.37 -5.07
N ASN A 129 -17.95 -1.19 -4.53
CA ASN A 129 -18.24 -1.04 -3.10
C ASN A 129 -19.48 -1.83 -2.69
N THR A 130 -20.51 -1.87 -3.53
CA THR A 130 -21.72 -2.66 -3.29
C THR A 130 -21.41 -4.15 -3.15
N GLU A 131 -20.60 -4.72 -4.04
CA GLU A 131 -20.22 -6.13 -3.95
C GLU A 131 -19.44 -6.46 -2.66
N LEU A 132 -18.54 -5.56 -2.23
CA LEU A 132 -17.80 -5.71 -0.97
C LEU A 132 -18.72 -5.60 0.24
N ILE A 133 -19.66 -4.65 0.23
CA ILE A 133 -20.66 -4.45 1.28
C ILE A 133 -21.57 -5.69 1.41
N LEU A 134 -22.06 -6.23 0.29
CA LEU A 134 -22.90 -7.43 0.30
C LEU A 134 -22.14 -8.63 0.85
N ALA A 135 -20.87 -8.81 0.50
CA ALA A 135 -20.02 -9.88 1.05
C ALA A 135 -19.83 -9.76 2.57
N ASP A 136 -19.66 -8.54 3.08
CA ASP A 136 -19.53 -8.28 4.51
C ASP A 136 -20.86 -8.49 5.24
N LEU A 137 -21.98 -8.04 4.68
CA LEU A 137 -23.31 -8.30 5.24
C LEU A 137 -23.57 -9.82 5.36
N GLN A 138 -23.25 -10.61 4.34
CA GLN A 138 -23.37 -12.08 4.41
C GLN A 138 -22.49 -12.67 5.51
N THR A 139 -21.30 -12.11 5.74
CA THR A 139 -20.41 -12.54 6.81
C THR A 139 -21.02 -12.23 8.17
N ILE A 140 -21.56 -11.02 8.35
CA ILE A 140 -22.23 -10.57 9.57
C ILE A 140 -23.47 -11.43 9.87
N GLU A 141 -24.33 -11.65 8.89
CA GLU A 141 -25.54 -12.47 9.04
C GLU A 141 -25.25 -13.89 9.54
N LYS A 142 -24.16 -14.49 9.06
CA LYS A 142 -23.74 -15.83 9.52
C LYS A 142 -23.23 -15.86 10.96
N VAL A 143 -22.59 -14.79 11.40
CA VAL A 143 -21.92 -14.72 12.71
C VAL A 143 -22.85 -14.20 13.81
N LEU A 144 -23.78 -13.31 13.46
CA LEU A 144 -24.66 -12.60 14.40
C LEU A 144 -25.42 -13.52 15.36
N PRO A 145 -26.07 -14.65 14.92
CA PRO A 145 -26.79 -15.56 15.82
C PRO A 145 -25.88 -16.21 16.88
N ARG A 146 -24.62 -16.48 16.52
CA ARG A 146 -23.63 -17.01 17.45
C ARG A 146 -23.23 -15.96 18.49
N LEU A 147 -22.89 -14.75 18.05
CA LEU A 147 -22.52 -13.65 18.93
C LEU A 147 -23.65 -13.28 19.91
N GLN A 148 -24.90 -13.29 19.48
CA GLN A 148 -26.06 -13.06 20.34
C GLN A 148 -26.19 -14.08 21.48
N LYS A 149 -25.83 -15.34 21.24
CA LYS A 149 -25.81 -16.37 22.27
C LYS A 149 -24.63 -16.21 23.24
N GLU A 150 -23.44 -15.95 22.68
CA GLU A 150 -22.20 -15.81 23.46
C GLU A 150 -22.21 -14.54 24.32
N ALA A 151 -22.78 -13.43 23.83
CA ALA A 151 -22.87 -12.16 24.54
C ALA A 151 -23.68 -12.25 25.87
N ARG A 152 -24.56 -13.24 25.98
CA ARG A 152 -25.28 -13.53 27.24
C ARG A 152 -24.39 -14.13 28.33
N LEU A 153 -23.25 -14.69 27.92
CA LEU A 153 -22.36 -15.47 28.81
C LEU A 153 -21.03 -14.76 29.07
N LYS A 154 -20.55 -13.93 28.12
CA LYS A 154 -19.23 -13.31 28.17
C LYS A 154 -19.29 -11.82 27.83
N LYS A 155 -18.63 -11.00 28.63
CA LYS A 155 -18.61 -9.53 28.50
C LYS A 155 -17.91 -9.07 27.20
N ASP A 156 -16.83 -9.75 26.80
CA ASP A 156 -16.10 -9.42 25.57
C ASP A 156 -16.94 -9.69 24.32
N SER A 157 -17.73 -10.76 24.33
CA SER A 157 -18.68 -11.06 23.25
C SER A 157 -19.82 -10.06 23.15
N ALA A 158 -20.18 -9.38 24.26
CA ALA A 158 -21.18 -8.30 24.23
C ALA A 158 -20.65 -7.07 23.48
N ALA A 159 -19.38 -6.70 23.66
CA ALA A 159 -18.76 -5.60 22.93
C ALA A 159 -18.66 -5.92 21.42
N ALA A 160 -18.27 -7.15 21.06
CA ALA A 160 -18.23 -7.58 19.68
C ALA A 160 -19.62 -7.61 19.04
N LEU A 161 -20.69 -7.99 19.78
CA LEU A 161 -22.06 -7.95 19.29
C LEU A 161 -22.48 -6.52 18.96
N VAL A 162 -22.28 -5.57 19.88
CA VAL A 162 -22.64 -4.15 19.66
C VAL A 162 -21.91 -3.60 18.44
N ALA A 163 -20.61 -3.89 18.30
CA ALA A 163 -19.83 -3.45 17.14
C ALA A 163 -20.32 -4.10 15.84
N THR A 164 -20.70 -5.38 15.87
CA THR A 164 -21.24 -6.09 14.68
C THR A 164 -22.58 -5.50 14.24
N GLU A 165 -23.49 -5.20 15.18
CA GLU A 165 -24.79 -4.57 14.88
C GLU A 165 -24.61 -3.12 14.36
N ALA A 166 -23.61 -2.39 14.86
CA ALA A 166 -23.28 -1.06 14.35
C ALA A 166 -22.70 -1.13 12.93
N ALA A 167 -21.78 -2.06 12.67
CA ALA A 167 -21.23 -2.29 11.34
C ALA A 167 -22.33 -2.67 10.35
N GLN A 168 -23.26 -3.56 10.72
CA GLN A 168 -24.39 -3.94 9.87
C GLN A 168 -25.19 -2.72 9.42
N LYS A 169 -25.56 -1.84 10.34
CA LYS A 169 -26.34 -0.63 10.02
C LYS A 169 -25.64 0.31 9.06
N ILE A 170 -24.31 0.45 9.19
CA ILE A 170 -23.51 1.26 8.28
C ILE A 170 -23.54 0.65 6.88
N LEU A 171 -23.27 -0.64 6.76
CA LEU A 171 -23.28 -1.37 5.50
C LEU A 171 -24.66 -1.36 4.83
N GLU A 172 -25.74 -1.54 5.61
CA GLU A 172 -27.13 -1.42 5.10
C GLU A 172 -27.45 -0.02 4.58
N SER A 173 -26.75 1.02 5.02
CA SER A 173 -26.87 2.37 4.48
C SER A 173 -26.12 2.59 3.17
N GLY A 174 -25.42 1.55 2.64
CA GLY A 174 -24.63 1.62 1.41
C GLY A 174 -23.26 2.23 1.56
N LYS A 175 -22.75 2.35 2.80
CA LYS A 175 -21.43 2.90 3.10
C LYS A 175 -20.44 1.82 3.50
N THR A 176 -19.18 1.94 3.08
CA THR A 176 -18.10 1.08 3.56
C THR A 176 -17.72 1.45 4.99
N LEU A 177 -17.21 0.49 5.75
CA LEU A 177 -16.76 0.75 7.13
C LEU A 177 -15.52 1.68 7.17
N PHE A 178 -14.67 1.59 6.14
CA PHE A 178 -13.52 2.47 5.97
C PHE A 178 -13.92 3.93 5.75
N GLU A 179 -14.88 4.18 4.84
CA GLU A 179 -15.36 5.54 4.51
C GLU A 179 -15.83 6.33 5.74
N VAL A 180 -16.47 5.65 6.68
CA VAL A 180 -16.97 6.28 7.90
C VAL A 180 -15.98 6.23 9.07
N GLY A 181 -14.77 5.73 8.87
CA GLY A 181 -13.76 5.62 9.93
C GLY A 181 -14.18 4.70 11.09
N PHE A 182 -14.89 3.61 10.78
CA PHE A 182 -15.40 2.68 11.80
C PHE A 182 -14.26 1.94 12.51
N ASP A 183 -14.26 1.97 13.86
CA ASP A 183 -13.31 1.18 14.64
C ASP A 183 -13.69 -0.31 14.65
N ALA A 184 -13.02 -1.08 13.79
CA ALA A 184 -13.19 -2.51 13.65
C ALA A 184 -12.29 -3.35 14.58
N SER A 185 -11.66 -2.77 15.59
CA SER A 185 -10.69 -3.45 16.46
C SER A 185 -11.24 -4.71 17.12
N SER A 186 -12.54 -4.71 17.51
CA SER A 186 -13.26 -5.84 18.08
C SER A 186 -13.79 -6.84 17.04
N LEU A 187 -13.69 -6.54 15.74
CA LEU A 187 -14.22 -7.35 14.63
C LEU A 187 -13.13 -7.98 13.75
N ARG A 188 -11.87 -7.92 14.16
CA ARG A 188 -10.72 -8.39 13.36
C ARG A 188 -10.88 -9.84 12.89
N GLU A 189 -11.45 -10.71 13.73
CA GLU A 189 -11.68 -12.12 13.40
C GLU A 189 -12.70 -12.34 12.28
N LEU A 190 -13.53 -11.34 11.96
CA LEU A 190 -14.51 -11.43 10.89
C LEU A 190 -13.91 -11.17 9.50
N HIS A 191 -12.70 -10.62 9.42
CA HIS A 191 -12.01 -10.30 8.18
C HIS A 191 -12.91 -9.56 7.18
N LEU A 192 -13.63 -8.53 7.68
CA LEU A 192 -14.51 -7.73 6.85
C LEU A 192 -13.70 -6.95 5.80
N LEU A 193 -14.17 -6.99 4.56
CA LEU A 193 -13.48 -6.42 3.41
C LEU A 193 -13.49 -4.89 3.45
N THR A 194 -14.63 -4.34 3.84
CA THR A 194 -14.86 -2.87 3.85
C THR A 194 -14.17 -2.16 5.02
N THR A 195 -13.52 -2.90 5.94
CA THR A 195 -12.66 -2.31 7.00
C THR A 195 -11.24 -2.05 6.55
N LYS A 196 -10.83 -2.62 5.42
CA LYS A 196 -9.49 -2.45 4.88
C LYS A 196 -9.29 -1.02 4.38
N PRO A 197 -8.07 -0.48 4.45
CA PRO A 197 -7.74 0.77 3.77
C PRO A 197 -7.97 0.68 2.26
N PHE A 198 -8.50 1.77 1.68
CA PHE A 198 -8.70 1.91 0.24
C PHE A 198 -7.75 2.96 -0.32
N LEU A 199 -7.32 2.72 -1.55
CA LEU A 199 -6.75 3.73 -2.43
C LEU A 199 -7.35 3.57 -3.83
N TYR A 200 -7.43 4.67 -4.58
CA TYR A 200 -8.05 4.69 -5.89
C TYR A 200 -7.06 5.15 -6.93
N VAL A 201 -6.98 4.42 -8.04
CA VAL A 201 -6.21 4.80 -9.22
C VAL A 201 -7.18 5.14 -10.32
N PHE A 202 -7.27 6.42 -10.66
CA PHE A 202 -8.00 6.90 -11.82
C PHE A 202 -7.11 6.84 -13.05
N ASN A 203 -7.46 5.95 -13.96
CA ASN A 203 -6.82 5.85 -15.27
C ASN A 203 -7.47 6.91 -16.18
N VAL A 204 -6.75 7.98 -16.47
CA VAL A 204 -7.22 9.21 -17.13
C VAL A 204 -6.59 9.37 -18.51
N ASP A 205 -7.16 10.26 -19.33
CA ASP A 205 -6.52 10.73 -20.56
C ASP A 205 -5.33 11.64 -20.25
N GLU A 206 -4.43 11.82 -21.22
CA GLU A 206 -3.21 12.61 -21.08
C GLU A 206 -3.51 14.06 -20.65
N ASP A 207 -4.49 14.69 -21.31
CA ASP A 207 -4.90 16.08 -21.02
C ASP A 207 -5.45 16.25 -19.58
N GLU A 208 -6.03 15.19 -19.02
CA GLU A 208 -6.62 15.21 -17.68
C GLU A 208 -5.57 15.06 -16.56
N LEU A 209 -4.35 14.67 -16.90
CA LEU A 209 -3.26 14.57 -15.92
C LEU A 209 -2.91 15.92 -15.28
N THR A 210 -3.18 17.04 -15.97
CA THR A 210 -2.95 18.39 -15.48
C THR A 210 -4.24 19.16 -15.15
N ASP A 211 -5.42 18.57 -15.35
CA ASP A 211 -6.72 19.19 -15.04
C ASP A 211 -7.05 19.03 -13.54
N GLU A 212 -6.55 19.97 -12.71
CA GLU A 212 -6.81 19.91 -11.26
C GLU A 212 -8.30 20.03 -10.88
N PRO A 213 -9.14 20.89 -11.51
CA PRO A 213 -10.59 20.89 -11.26
C PRO A 213 -11.24 19.53 -11.50
N PHE A 214 -10.85 18.83 -12.55
CA PHE A 214 -11.36 17.49 -12.84
C PHE A 214 -10.89 16.49 -11.77
N LYS A 215 -9.60 16.49 -11.43
CA LYS A 215 -9.04 15.64 -10.37
C LYS A 215 -9.68 15.90 -9.02
N ASP A 216 -9.97 17.14 -8.66
CA ASP A 216 -10.66 17.48 -7.40
C ASP A 216 -12.06 16.87 -7.33
N THR A 217 -12.81 16.91 -8.45
CA THR A 217 -14.11 16.25 -8.53
C THR A 217 -13.99 14.74 -8.25
N LEU A 218 -12.94 14.09 -8.76
CA LEU A 218 -12.72 12.66 -8.54
C LEU A 218 -12.21 12.36 -7.10
N ARG A 219 -11.37 13.24 -6.52
CA ARG A 219 -10.95 13.13 -5.11
C ARG A 219 -12.14 13.18 -4.16
N GLU A 220 -13.11 14.05 -4.41
CA GLU A 220 -14.33 14.17 -3.59
C GLU A 220 -15.16 12.88 -3.58
N LEU A 221 -15.16 12.11 -4.69
CA LEU A 221 -15.90 10.84 -4.77
C LEU A 221 -15.36 9.75 -3.84
N VAL A 222 -14.08 9.83 -3.48
CA VAL A 222 -13.38 8.73 -2.80
C VAL A 222 -12.89 9.10 -1.39
N ALA A 223 -13.06 10.36 -0.96
CA ALA A 223 -12.66 10.78 0.37
C ALA A 223 -13.29 9.89 1.46
N PRO A 224 -12.54 9.49 2.50
CA PRO A 224 -11.19 9.95 2.88
C PRO A 224 -10.03 9.16 2.27
N ALA A 225 -10.27 8.28 1.29
CA ALA A 225 -9.24 7.51 0.61
C ALA A 225 -8.35 8.41 -0.28
N GLU A 226 -7.13 7.97 -0.52
CA GLU A 226 -6.21 8.62 -1.45
C GLU A 226 -6.57 8.32 -2.90
N ALA A 227 -6.45 9.34 -3.76
CA ALA A 227 -6.68 9.28 -5.19
C ALA A 227 -5.38 9.52 -5.96
N ILE A 228 -5.04 8.60 -6.85
CA ILE A 228 -3.88 8.65 -7.74
C ILE A 228 -4.39 8.79 -9.16
N PHE A 229 -3.77 9.67 -9.95
CA PHE A 229 -4.08 9.90 -11.34
C PHE A 229 -2.91 9.49 -12.20
N LEU A 230 -3.14 8.60 -13.16
CA LEU A 230 -2.12 8.16 -14.10
C LEU A 230 -2.77 7.74 -15.41
N ASN A 231 -1.96 7.65 -16.45
CA ASN A 231 -2.35 7.04 -17.71
C ASN A 231 -1.61 5.71 -17.87
N ALA A 232 -2.34 4.60 -17.77
CA ALA A 232 -1.75 3.27 -17.77
C ALA A 232 -0.99 2.93 -19.08
N LYS A 233 -1.35 3.56 -20.20
CA LYS A 233 -0.66 3.38 -21.46
C LYS A 233 0.70 4.07 -21.43
N ILE A 234 0.76 5.32 -20.96
CA ILE A 234 2.00 6.08 -20.79
C ILE A 234 2.93 5.35 -19.82
N GLU A 235 2.42 4.90 -18.66
CA GLU A 235 3.21 4.11 -17.71
C GLU A 235 3.82 2.86 -18.35
N SER A 236 3.10 2.23 -19.28
CA SER A 236 3.62 1.09 -20.03
C SER A 236 4.68 1.46 -21.07
N GLU A 237 4.64 2.67 -21.63
CA GLU A 237 5.59 3.20 -22.59
C GLU A 237 6.90 3.64 -21.93
N LEU A 238 6.84 4.15 -20.70
CA LEU A 238 8.03 4.53 -19.90
C LEU A 238 8.95 3.32 -19.62
N ILE A 239 8.41 2.10 -19.67
CA ILE A 239 9.19 0.89 -19.38
C ILE A 239 10.21 0.65 -20.49
N GLY A 240 11.49 0.66 -20.13
CA GLY A 240 12.59 0.43 -21.05
C GLY A 240 13.08 1.68 -21.78
N MET A 241 12.53 2.86 -21.46
CA MET A 241 13.14 4.15 -21.81
C MET A 241 14.35 4.41 -20.93
N ASP A 242 15.30 5.20 -21.45
CA ASP A 242 16.36 5.76 -20.63
C ASP A 242 15.80 6.83 -19.69
N ASP A 243 16.40 7.01 -18.52
CA ASP A 243 15.91 7.93 -17.48
C ASP A 243 15.74 9.37 -18.01
N GLU A 244 16.61 9.83 -18.91
CA GLU A 244 16.54 11.16 -19.53
C GLU A 244 15.34 11.27 -20.46
N ASP A 245 15.11 10.29 -21.33
CA ASP A 245 13.98 10.25 -22.28
C ASP A 245 12.64 10.13 -21.51
N ALA A 246 12.60 9.31 -20.48
CA ALA A 246 11.42 9.14 -19.62
C ALA A 246 11.07 10.44 -18.90
N LEU A 247 12.07 11.17 -18.40
CA LEU A 247 11.88 12.45 -17.74
C LEU A 247 11.40 13.53 -18.71
N GLU A 248 11.96 13.57 -19.93
CA GLU A 248 11.53 14.51 -20.97
C GLU A 248 10.07 14.26 -21.37
N LEU A 249 9.68 13.01 -21.55
CA LEU A 249 8.29 12.64 -21.82
C LEU A 249 7.35 13.08 -20.70
N LEU A 250 7.67 12.77 -19.45
CA LEU A 250 6.88 13.18 -18.27
C LEU A 250 6.74 14.70 -18.17
N GLN A 251 7.83 15.43 -18.34
CA GLN A 251 7.83 16.90 -18.29
C GLN A 251 6.99 17.52 -19.42
N SER A 252 6.98 16.90 -20.61
CA SER A 252 6.13 17.35 -21.71
C SER A 252 4.64 17.26 -21.39
N MET A 253 4.27 16.34 -20.49
CA MET A 253 2.91 16.13 -19.98
C MET A 253 2.64 16.80 -18.63
N GLY A 254 3.55 17.65 -18.17
CA GLY A 254 3.42 18.36 -16.89
C GLY A 254 3.52 17.46 -15.66
N GLN A 255 4.15 16.28 -15.78
CA GLN A 255 4.38 15.35 -14.67
C GLN A 255 5.84 15.44 -14.20
N GLU A 256 6.07 15.38 -12.89
CA GLU A 256 7.40 15.41 -12.27
C GLU A 256 7.99 14.01 -12.06
N GLU A 257 7.13 13.01 -11.92
CA GLU A 257 7.51 11.61 -11.67
C GLU A 257 6.52 10.64 -12.34
N PRO A 258 6.90 9.39 -12.60
CA PRO A 258 5.97 8.35 -13.05
C PRO A 258 4.82 8.13 -12.05
N GLY A 259 3.61 7.89 -12.53
CA GLY A 259 2.47 7.55 -11.68
C GLY A 259 2.71 6.29 -10.82
N MET A 260 3.56 5.39 -11.31
CA MET A 260 4.01 4.22 -10.54
C MET A 260 4.80 4.59 -9.28
N ALA A 261 5.61 5.63 -9.33
CA ALA A 261 6.33 6.13 -8.17
C ALA A 261 5.36 6.68 -7.10
N THR A 262 4.38 7.46 -7.56
CA THR A 262 3.27 7.94 -6.71
C THR A 262 2.47 6.76 -6.13
N LEU A 263 2.15 5.75 -6.95
CA LEU A 263 1.43 4.55 -6.50
C LEU A 263 2.20 3.78 -5.41
N GLY A 264 3.51 3.63 -5.57
CA GLY A 264 4.38 3.04 -4.55
C GLY A 264 4.33 3.80 -3.22
N ARG A 265 4.48 5.13 -3.27
CA ARG A 265 4.48 5.99 -2.08
C ARG A 265 3.12 6.00 -1.38
N VAL A 266 2.04 6.25 -2.11
CA VAL A 266 0.68 6.27 -1.55
C VAL A 266 0.28 4.90 -1.02
N GLY A 267 0.60 3.82 -1.73
CA GLY A 267 0.35 2.46 -1.25
C GLY A 267 1.10 2.15 0.04
N PHE A 268 2.35 2.60 0.16
CA PHE A 268 3.17 2.46 1.36
C PHE A 268 2.54 3.17 2.56
N ASP A 269 2.09 4.41 2.36
CA ASP A 269 1.42 5.19 3.40
C ASP A 269 0.06 4.61 3.79
N THR A 270 -0.72 4.13 2.81
CA THR A 270 -2.03 3.48 3.01
C THR A 270 -1.91 2.24 3.89
N LEU A 271 -0.82 1.49 3.76
CA LEU A 271 -0.52 0.34 4.62
C LEU A 271 -0.02 0.72 6.03
N GLY A 272 0.12 2.01 6.33
CA GLY A 272 0.66 2.49 7.61
C GLY A 272 2.12 2.12 7.82
N LEU A 273 2.91 2.12 6.74
CA LEU A 273 4.32 1.77 6.75
C LEU A 273 5.21 3.01 6.93
N GLN A 274 6.44 2.78 7.35
CA GLN A 274 7.54 3.74 7.41
C GLN A 274 8.86 3.01 7.18
N THR A 275 9.93 3.76 6.95
CA THR A 275 11.26 3.20 6.74
C THR A 275 12.24 3.61 7.83
N TYR A 276 13.13 2.70 8.18
CA TYR A 276 14.41 3.05 8.75
C TYR A 276 15.53 2.67 7.77
N LEU A 277 16.71 3.25 7.93
CA LEU A 277 17.79 3.17 6.98
C LEU A 277 19.00 2.48 7.60
N THR A 278 19.67 1.65 6.82
CA THR A 278 21.01 1.15 7.13
C THR A 278 21.96 1.60 6.04
N ALA A 279 23.16 2.03 6.41
CA ALA A 279 24.13 2.54 5.48
C ALA A 279 25.53 2.00 5.77
N GLY A 280 26.20 1.56 4.72
CA GLY A 280 27.57 1.05 4.78
C GLY A 280 28.22 1.01 3.40
N PRO A 281 29.52 0.63 3.28
CA PRO A 281 30.22 0.62 2.00
C PRO A 281 29.61 -0.31 0.94
N LYS A 282 29.01 -1.43 1.36
CA LYS A 282 28.41 -2.40 0.44
C LYS A 282 27.05 -1.94 -0.09
N GLU A 283 26.22 -1.43 0.81
CA GLU A 283 24.87 -1.01 0.47
C GLU A 283 24.30 0.05 1.41
N VAL A 284 23.40 0.85 0.87
CA VAL A 284 22.40 1.63 1.60
C VAL A 284 21.05 1.01 1.34
N ARG A 285 20.25 0.82 2.41
CA ARG A 285 18.96 0.16 2.29
C ARG A 285 17.90 0.82 3.17
N ALA A 286 16.72 0.98 2.60
CA ALA A 286 15.50 1.29 3.33
C ALA A 286 14.79 -0.01 3.74
N TRP A 287 14.50 -0.14 5.03
CA TRP A 287 13.82 -1.28 5.61
C TRP A 287 12.40 -0.90 5.97
N THR A 288 11.45 -1.68 5.51
CA THR A 288 10.02 -1.45 5.74
C THR A 288 9.59 -1.95 7.11
N ILE A 289 8.96 -1.09 7.90
CA ILE A 289 8.34 -1.41 9.18
C ILE A 289 6.98 -0.75 9.29
N LYS A 290 6.12 -1.25 10.17
CA LYS A 290 4.86 -0.56 10.52
C LYS A 290 5.15 0.69 11.34
N LYS A 291 4.38 1.75 11.14
CA LYS A 291 4.39 2.93 12.03
C LYS A 291 4.13 2.48 13.47
N GLY A 292 4.96 2.93 14.41
CA GLY A 292 4.90 2.52 15.81
C GLY A 292 5.70 1.26 16.17
N ALA A 293 6.40 0.64 15.22
CA ALA A 293 7.29 -0.50 15.52
C ALA A 293 8.44 -0.12 16.44
N THR A 294 8.77 -1.00 17.38
CA THR A 294 9.89 -0.84 18.30
C THR A 294 11.22 -1.25 17.67
N ALA A 295 12.35 -0.83 18.25
CA ALA A 295 13.67 -1.16 17.76
C ALA A 295 13.94 -2.70 17.65
N PRO A 296 13.50 -3.56 18.57
CA PRO A 296 13.59 -5.01 18.39
C PRO A 296 12.77 -5.54 17.23
N GLU A 297 11.55 -5.01 17.01
CA GLU A 297 10.70 -5.40 15.88
C GLU A 297 11.34 -4.98 14.56
N ALA A 298 11.91 -3.78 14.49
CA ALA A 298 12.68 -3.31 13.35
C ALA A 298 13.90 -4.18 13.06
N ALA A 299 14.68 -4.54 14.09
CA ALA A 299 15.80 -5.47 13.95
C ALA A 299 15.36 -6.83 13.41
N GLY A 300 14.17 -7.29 13.79
CA GLY A 300 13.56 -8.53 13.34
C GLY A 300 13.28 -8.59 11.85
N VAL A 301 13.06 -7.43 11.20
CA VAL A 301 12.87 -7.35 9.75
C VAL A 301 14.15 -7.70 8.99
N ILE A 302 15.31 -7.40 9.55
CA ILE A 302 16.60 -7.83 8.97
C ILE A 302 16.77 -9.33 9.13
N HIS A 303 16.62 -9.82 10.38
CA HIS A 303 16.70 -11.24 10.70
C HIS A 303 16.06 -11.52 12.06
N THR A 304 15.39 -12.66 12.20
CA THR A 304 14.73 -13.06 13.47
C THR A 304 15.68 -13.16 14.65
N ASP A 305 16.95 -13.52 14.41
CA ASP A 305 17.97 -13.58 15.46
C ASP A 305 18.33 -12.19 15.98
N PHE A 306 18.26 -11.15 15.14
CA PHE A 306 18.49 -9.77 15.59
C PHE A 306 17.40 -9.31 16.57
N GLN A 307 16.16 -9.74 16.37
CA GLN A 307 15.08 -9.48 17.32
C GLN A 307 15.27 -10.22 18.63
N ARG A 308 15.59 -11.53 18.55
CA ARG A 308 15.77 -12.39 19.73
C ARG A 308 16.96 -11.96 20.58
N GLY A 309 18.08 -11.67 19.91
CA GLY A 309 19.32 -11.26 20.55
C GLY A 309 19.49 -9.75 20.74
N PHE A 310 18.44 -8.94 20.51
CA PHE A 310 18.53 -7.49 20.56
C PHE A 310 19.09 -6.99 21.90
N ILE A 311 20.14 -6.17 21.82
CA ILE A 311 20.78 -5.52 22.98
C ILE A 311 20.43 -4.02 22.99
N LYS A 312 20.75 -3.33 21.87
CA LYS A 312 20.55 -1.90 21.71
C LYS A 312 20.62 -1.51 20.24
N ALA A 313 20.12 -0.32 19.91
CA ALA A 313 20.29 0.31 18.61
C ALA A 313 21.10 1.60 18.77
N GLU A 314 22.07 1.81 17.90
CA GLU A 314 22.69 3.11 17.73
C GLU A 314 21.98 3.82 16.59
N ILE A 315 21.44 5.01 16.86
CA ILE A 315 20.56 5.73 15.96
C ILE A 315 21.06 7.16 15.75
N VAL A 316 21.11 7.56 14.49
CA VAL A 316 21.30 8.96 14.08
C VAL A 316 20.17 9.31 13.12
N SER A 317 19.49 10.44 13.32
CA SER A 317 18.48 10.87 12.33
C SER A 317 19.18 11.19 10.98
N PHE A 318 18.45 11.00 9.88
CA PHE A 318 19.00 11.30 8.55
C PHE A 318 19.57 12.73 8.49
N ASP A 319 18.81 13.71 8.95
CA ASP A 319 19.22 15.14 8.90
C ASP A 319 20.48 15.41 9.72
N ASP A 320 20.56 14.88 10.94
CA ASP A 320 21.76 15.00 11.78
C ASP A 320 22.97 14.35 11.14
N LEU A 321 22.79 13.20 10.49
CA LEU A 321 23.87 12.50 9.80
C LEU A 321 24.39 13.29 8.59
N VAL A 322 23.49 13.85 7.79
CA VAL A 322 23.84 14.70 6.67
C VAL A 322 24.61 15.95 7.14
N ALA A 323 24.12 16.61 8.20
CA ALA A 323 24.77 17.79 8.78
C ALA A 323 26.15 17.46 9.41
N CYS A 324 26.36 16.23 9.86
CA CYS A 324 27.65 15.79 10.43
C CYS A 324 28.61 15.21 9.37
N GLY A 325 28.08 14.67 8.27
CA GLY A 325 28.85 14.06 7.19
C GLY A 325 29.39 12.66 7.47
N SER A 326 29.33 12.16 8.73
CA SER A 326 29.74 10.81 9.08
C SER A 326 29.23 10.39 10.46
N ILE A 327 29.16 9.08 10.72
CA ILE A 327 28.80 8.53 12.04
C ILE A 327 29.80 8.96 13.14
N PRO A 328 31.14 8.93 12.94
CA PRO A 328 32.07 9.42 13.95
C PRO A 328 31.84 10.88 14.34
N GLU A 329 31.60 11.75 13.38
CA GLU A 329 31.28 13.17 13.63
C GLU A 329 29.94 13.33 14.34
N ALA A 330 28.93 12.54 14.00
CA ALA A 330 27.64 12.55 14.70
C ALA A 330 27.81 12.13 16.17
N ARG A 331 28.67 11.11 16.46
CA ARG A 331 29.00 10.72 17.83
C ARG A 331 29.72 11.85 18.58
N ALA A 332 30.72 12.47 17.94
CA ALA A 332 31.49 13.58 18.54
C ALA A 332 30.63 14.78 18.88
N LYS A 333 29.59 15.05 18.09
CA LYS A 333 28.62 16.14 18.29
C LYS A 333 27.43 15.74 19.19
N GLY A 334 27.40 14.51 19.74
CA GLY A 334 26.32 14.03 20.59
C GLY A 334 24.99 13.81 19.85
N LYS A 335 25.02 13.60 18.53
CA LYS A 335 23.86 13.35 17.67
C LYS A 335 23.55 11.86 17.51
N SER A 336 24.50 10.99 17.87
CA SER A 336 24.27 9.55 17.93
C SER A 336 23.67 9.18 19.29
N ARG A 337 22.54 8.49 19.26
CA ARG A 337 21.79 8.05 20.44
C ARG A 337 21.89 6.53 20.57
N ILE A 338 21.97 6.07 21.80
CA ILE A 338 21.89 4.64 22.12
C ILE A 338 20.49 4.39 22.68
N GLU A 339 19.71 3.59 21.98
CA GLU A 339 18.33 3.31 22.29
C GLU A 339 18.10 1.86 22.71
N GLY A 340 17.16 1.64 23.61
CA GLY A 340 16.79 0.33 24.13
C GLY A 340 15.57 -0.29 23.45
N LYS A 341 15.03 -1.33 24.12
CA LYS A 341 13.92 -2.15 23.56
C LYS A 341 12.61 -1.38 23.38
N GLU A 342 12.37 -0.36 24.17
CA GLU A 342 11.12 0.42 24.17
C GLU A 342 11.14 1.59 23.16
N TYR A 343 12.26 1.77 22.45
CA TYR A 343 12.36 2.84 21.48
C TYR A 343 11.45 2.56 20.29
N VAL A 344 10.56 3.50 20.01
CA VAL A 344 9.68 3.49 18.83
C VAL A 344 10.42 4.14 17.68
N MET A 345 10.68 3.37 16.63
CA MET A 345 11.40 3.81 15.43
C MET A 345 10.71 5.00 14.77
N GLN A 346 11.53 5.94 14.31
CA GLN A 346 11.07 7.08 13.53
C GLN A 346 11.44 6.90 12.05
N ASP A 347 10.61 7.48 11.15
CA ASP A 347 10.93 7.45 9.73
C ASP A 347 12.25 8.18 9.46
N GLY A 348 13.14 7.55 8.69
CA GLY A 348 14.46 8.09 8.38
C GLY A 348 15.54 7.91 9.47
N ASP A 349 15.27 7.17 10.55
CA ASP A 349 16.32 6.76 11.47
C ASP A 349 17.40 5.96 10.73
N VAL A 350 18.67 6.38 10.82
CA VAL A 350 19.81 5.62 10.33
C VAL A 350 20.37 4.79 11.48
N VAL A 351 20.38 3.45 11.34
CA VAL A 351 20.48 2.54 12.49
C VAL A 351 21.60 1.53 12.32
N GLU A 352 22.31 1.27 13.43
CA GLU A 352 23.16 0.11 13.62
C GLU A 352 22.68 -0.70 14.83
N PHE A 353 22.12 -1.90 14.58
CA PHE A 353 21.69 -2.80 15.66
C PHE A 353 22.85 -3.58 16.27
N ARG A 354 22.85 -3.67 17.60
CA ARG A 354 23.73 -4.56 18.35
C ARG A 354 22.92 -5.70 18.95
N PHE A 355 23.32 -6.90 18.66
CA PHE A 355 22.66 -8.11 19.10
C PHE A 355 23.68 -9.18 19.50
N ASN A 356 23.24 -10.15 20.27
CA ASN A 356 24.02 -11.33 20.64
C ASN A 356 23.12 -12.57 20.47
N VAL A 357 23.62 -13.58 19.76
CA VAL A 357 22.90 -14.83 19.45
C VAL A 357 23.60 -15.97 20.17
#